data_a062697d0c43ff68e527d78fa6166e0a
#
_entry.id   a062697d0c43ff68e527d78fa6166e0a
#
_cell.length_a   1.000
_cell.length_b   1.000
_cell.length_c   1.000
_cell.angle_alpha   90.00
_cell.angle_beta   90.00
_cell.angle_gamma   90.00
#
_symmetry.space_group_name_H-M   'P 1'
#
loop_
_entity.id
_entity.type
_entity.pdbx_description
1 polymer ?
#
loop_
_entity_poly.entity_id
_entity_poly.type
_entity_poly.pdbx_seq_one_letter_code
_entity_poly.pdbx_strand_id
1 'polypeptide(L)'
;MTLDTGDYLNILKDDIHSAVFATVDRDGHPAARVIDIMLADENTLYFITAKGKEFYRQLTERKYVAISGMTGGGGSLSKKAISIRGEVKELGAGLVDRVFEENPYMAEIYPDKESRMAITVFCVTRGRGEYFDLSVKPITRKGFLIGDWDKEEAGGYFITRQCRGCGNCLSKCPQTCITTAQVPFEIQKEHCIRCGNCLEVCPFGAVVRREEDGRTAGQWRKAGQAAEKMTGDVPPLGGGGGW
;
A
#
# COMPACT_ATOMS: atom_id res chain seq x y z
N MET A 1 4.21 9.95 21.13
CA MET A 1 4.38 8.50 21.02
C MET A 1 4.58 8.17 19.55
N THR A 2 5.58 7.41 19.18
CA THR A 2 5.80 7.01 17.77
C THR A 2 5.02 5.72 17.56
N LEU A 3 4.09 5.70 16.60
CA LEU A 3 3.35 4.51 16.25
C LEU A 3 4.30 3.43 15.71
N ASP A 4 4.09 2.18 16.09
CA ASP A 4 4.77 1.00 15.59
C ASP A 4 3.90 0.21 14.58
N THR A 5 4.38 -0.95 14.14
CA THR A 5 3.65 -1.78 13.17
C THR A 5 2.32 -2.27 13.74
N GLY A 6 2.30 -2.72 15.00
CA GLY A 6 1.08 -3.18 15.66
C GLY A 6 0.02 -2.09 15.75
N ASP A 7 0.42 -0.85 16.05
CA ASP A 7 -0.49 0.31 16.07
C ASP A 7 -1.16 0.53 14.71
N TYR A 8 -0.40 0.43 13.60
CA TYR A 8 -0.97 0.58 12.25
C TYR A 8 -1.91 -0.56 11.89
N LEU A 9 -1.62 -1.79 12.30
CA LEU A 9 -2.48 -2.93 12.07
C LEU A 9 -3.78 -2.83 12.90
N ASN A 10 -3.70 -2.32 14.13
CA ASN A 10 -4.87 -2.05 14.96
C ASN A 10 -5.75 -0.93 14.38
N ILE A 11 -5.18 0.14 13.82
CA ILE A 11 -5.96 1.15 13.09
C ILE A 11 -6.72 0.52 11.92
N LEU A 12 -6.10 -0.42 11.19
CA LEU A 12 -6.79 -1.15 10.11
C LEU A 12 -7.94 -2.00 10.64
N LYS A 13 -7.76 -2.68 11.79
CA LYS A 13 -8.78 -3.55 12.39
C LYS A 13 -9.91 -2.74 13.04
N ASP A 14 -9.58 -1.75 13.87
CA ASP A 14 -10.53 -1.13 14.77
C ASP A 14 -11.14 0.17 14.21
N ASP A 15 -10.35 1.00 13.52
CA ASP A 15 -10.80 2.30 13.01
C ASP A 15 -11.32 2.21 11.56
N ILE A 16 -10.75 1.31 10.75
CA ILE A 16 -11.10 1.13 9.33
C ILE A 16 -12.02 -0.06 9.16
N HIS A 17 -11.68 -1.20 9.71
CA HIS A 17 -12.34 -2.49 9.69
C HIS A 17 -12.55 -3.05 8.28
N SER A 18 -13.36 -2.42 7.44
CA SER A 18 -13.63 -2.83 6.05
C SER A 18 -12.66 -2.15 5.10
N ALA A 19 -11.80 -2.92 4.44
CA ALA A 19 -10.77 -2.42 3.53
C ALA A 19 -10.91 -3.03 2.14
N VAL A 20 -10.38 -2.34 1.14
CA VAL A 20 -10.25 -2.87 -0.22
C VAL A 20 -9.08 -3.85 -0.28
N PHE A 21 -9.36 -5.07 -0.70
CA PHE A 21 -8.37 -6.10 -1.00
C PHE A 21 -8.25 -6.27 -2.51
N ALA A 22 -7.07 -6.12 -3.05
CA ALA A 22 -6.78 -6.31 -4.47
C ALA A 22 -5.84 -7.50 -4.67
N THR A 23 -6.18 -8.32 -5.65
CA THR A 23 -5.40 -9.46 -6.13
C THR A 23 -5.31 -9.40 -7.65
N VAL A 24 -4.71 -10.40 -8.27
CA VAL A 24 -4.63 -10.54 -9.73
C VAL A 24 -5.35 -11.82 -10.14
N ASP A 25 -6.23 -11.72 -11.11
CA ASP A 25 -6.94 -12.87 -11.67
C ASP A 25 -6.05 -13.73 -12.59
N ARG A 26 -6.64 -14.73 -13.25
CA ARG A 26 -5.91 -15.63 -14.15
C ARG A 26 -5.36 -14.95 -15.39
N ASP A 27 -6.08 -13.95 -15.87
CA ASP A 27 -5.74 -13.21 -17.08
C ASP A 27 -4.74 -12.07 -16.79
N GLY A 28 -4.34 -11.90 -15.52
CA GLY A 28 -3.41 -10.85 -15.09
C GLY A 28 -4.09 -9.53 -14.76
N HIS A 29 -5.43 -9.47 -14.76
CA HIS A 29 -6.13 -8.23 -14.43
C HIS A 29 -6.28 -8.05 -12.92
N PRO A 30 -6.22 -6.79 -12.42
CA PRO A 30 -6.51 -6.49 -11.03
C PRO A 30 -7.96 -6.83 -10.67
N ALA A 31 -8.16 -7.53 -9.55
CA ALA A 31 -9.47 -7.85 -9.01
C ALA A 31 -9.58 -7.30 -7.57
N ALA A 32 -10.56 -6.44 -7.32
CA ALA A 32 -10.74 -5.77 -6.02
C ALA A 32 -12.08 -6.14 -5.38
N ARG A 33 -12.11 -6.18 -4.05
CA ARG A 33 -13.31 -6.40 -3.21
C ARG A 33 -13.10 -5.77 -1.85
N VAL A 34 -14.18 -5.55 -1.12
CA VAL A 34 -14.12 -5.13 0.27
C VAL A 34 -14.14 -6.36 1.16
N ILE A 35 -13.23 -6.43 2.12
CA ILE A 35 -13.09 -7.51 3.10
C ILE A 35 -12.85 -6.88 4.46
N ASP A 36 -13.50 -7.43 5.49
CA ASP A 36 -13.29 -7.00 6.85
C ASP A 36 -11.98 -7.58 7.42
N ILE A 37 -11.28 -6.74 8.16
CA ILE A 37 -10.12 -7.15 8.93
C ILE A 37 -10.62 -7.81 10.21
N MET A 38 -10.33 -9.08 10.38
CA MET A 38 -10.89 -9.86 11.49
C MET A 38 -10.07 -9.76 12.76
N LEU A 39 -8.74 -9.89 12.64
CA LEU A 39 -7.82 -9.87 13.77
C LEU A 39 -6.54 -9.10 13.40
N ALA A 40 -5.88 -8.55 14.40
CA ALA A 40 -4.53 -8.00 14.27
C ALA A 40 -3.71 -8.38 15.51
N ASP A 41 -2.48 -8.78 15.28
CA ASP A 41 -1.46 -8.96 16.32
C ASP A 41 -0.31 -7.97 16.05
N GLU A 42 0.74 -7.95 16.87
CA GLU A 42 1.86 -6.98 16.76
C GLU A 42 2.46 -6.87 15.34
N ASN A 43 2.51 -7.98 14.59
CA ASN A 43 3.14 -8.04 13.26
C ASN A 43 2.32 -8.86 12.24
N THR A 44 1.03 -9.08 12.48
CA THR A 44 0.23 -9.95 11.61
C THR A 44 -1.19 -9.44 11.50
N LEU A 45 -1.70 -9.39 10.29
CA LEU A 45 -3.09 -9.02 9.97
C LEU A 45 -3.82 -10.27 9.48
N TYR A 46 -5.07 -10.47 9.95
CA TYR A 46 -5.86 -11.64 9.60
C TYR A 46 -7.19 -11.25 8.97
N PHE A 47 -7.60 -12.05 8.01
CA PHE A 47 -8.89 -11.92 7.33
C PHE A 47 -9.41 -13.31 6.94
N ILE A 48 -10.67 -13.38 6.56
CA ILE A 48 -11.31 -14.63 6.18
C ILE A 48 -11.85 -14.58 4.76
N THR A 49 -11.98 -15.75 4.16
CA THR A 49 -12.76 -15.96 2.94
C THR A 49 -13.34 -17.37 2.91
N ALA A 50 -14.38 -17.59 2.12
CA ALA A 50 -14.89 -18.93 1.87
C ALA A 50 -14.14 -19.60 0.72
N LYS A 51 -13.85 -20.91 0.87
CA LYS A 51 -13.06 -21.69 -0.10
C LYS A 51 -13.66 -21.75 -1.50
N GLY A 52 -14.97 -21.58 -1.65
CA GLY A 52 -15.65 -21.55 -2.94
C GLY A 52 -15.54 -20.24 -3.72
N LYS A 53 -14.94 -19.18 -3.10
CA LYS A 53 -14.82 -17.87 -3.76
C LYS A 53 -13.61 -17.81 -4.67
N GLU A 54 -13.73 -17.03 -5.74
CA GLU A 54 -12.60 -16.73 -6.62
C GLU A 54 -11.44 -16.06 -5.87
N PHE A 55 -11.74 -15.24 -4.89
CA PHE A 55 -10.75 -14.61 -4.02
C PHE A 55 -9.86 -15.64 -3.30
N TYR A 56 -10.46 -16.73 -2.79
CA TYR A 56 -9.68 -17.85 -2.20
C TYR A 56 -8.66 -18.41 -3.18
N ARG A 57 -9.12 -18.70 -4.41
CA ARG A 57 -8.25 -19.22 -5.46
C ARG A 57 -7.12 -18.26 -5.80
N GLN A 58 -7.42 -16.96 -5.95
CA GLN A 58 -6.40 -15.93 -6.23
C GLN A 58 -5.35 -15.85 -5.12
N LEU A 59 -5.76 -15.94 -3.85
CA LEU A 59 -4.85 -15.92 -2.71
C LEU A 59 -3.96 -17.17 -2.66
N THR A 60 -4.52 -18.35 -2.94
CA THR A 60 -3.76 -19.61 -2.92
C THR A 60 -2.80 -19.74 -4.09
N GLU A 61 -3.18 -19.26 -5.28
CA GLU A 61 -2.36 -19.28 -6.49
C GLU A 61 -1.26 -18.20 -6.47
N ARG A 62 -1.59 -16.96 -6.09
CA ARG A 62 -0.68 -15.80 -6.17
C ARG A 62 0.09 -15.57 -4.88
N LYS A 63 -0.46 -15.97 -3.73
CA LYS A 63 0.11 -15.79 -2.39
C LYS A 63 0.48 -14.33 -2.07
N TYR A 64 -0.22 -13.38 -2.67
CA TYR A 64 0.06 -11.97 -2.53
C TYR A 64 -1.23 -11.14 -2.58
N VAL A 65 -1.27 -10.07 -1.78
CA VAL A 65 -2.42 -9.17 -1.70
C VAL A 65 -1.96 -7.72 -1.57
N ALA A 66 -2.75 -6.80 -2.10
CA ALA A 66 -2.69 -5.39 -1.74
C ALA A 66 -3.97 -5.01 -0.98
N ILE A 67 -3.80 -4.31 0.14
CA ILE A 67 -4.89 -3.87 1.02
C ILE A 67 -4.82 -2.35 1.12
N SER A 68 -5.96 -1.68 1.06
CA SER A 68 -6.03 -0.23 1.26
C SER A 68 -7.33 0.15 1.96
N GLY A 69 -7.21 0.96 2.99
CA GLY A 69 -8.35 1.46 3.74
C GLY A 69 -8.11 2.88 4.25
N MET A 70 -9.19 3.53 4.62
CA MET A 70 -9.19 4.89 5.14
C MET A 70 -10.24 5.02 6.24
N THR A 71 -9.90 5.74 7.32
CA THR A 71 -10.83 5.94 8.45
C THR A 71 -12.13 6.61 8.00
N GLY A 72 -13.24 6.24 8.64
CA GLY A 72 -14.55 6.83 8.43
C GLY A 72 -14.70 8.25 9.00
N GLY A 73 -15.89 8.85 8.85
CA GLY A 73 -16.26 10.15 9.42
C GLY A 73 -15.52 11.36 8.84
N GLY A 74 -15.94 12.57 9.20
CA GLY A 74 -15.26 13.84 8.88
C GLY A 74 -15.06 14.14 7.38
N GLY A 75 -14.34 15.22 7.09
CA GLY A 75 -13.92 15.59 5.73
C GLY A 75 -12.65 14.88 5.30
N SER A 76 -12.27 15.00 4.02
CA SER A 76 -11.08 14.35 3.46
C SER A 76 -9.78 14.66 4.22
N LEU A 77 -9.65 15.87 4.77
CA LEU A 77 -8.47 16.29 5.52
C LEU A 77 -8.44 15.82 6.98
N SER A 78 -9.44 15.07 7.45
CA SER A 78 -9.42 14.44 8.78
C SER A 78 -9.13 12.93 8.73
N LYS A 79 -8.78 12.42 7.56
CA LYS A 79 -8.62 10.99 7.32
C LYS A 79 -7.20 10.51 7.57
N LYS A 80 -7.13 9.27 8.04
CA LYS A 80 -5.92 8.46 8.07
C LYS A 80 -6.09 7.33 7.08
N ALA A 81 -5.11 7.09 6.25
CA ALA A 81 -5.13 5.99 5.28
C ALA A 81 -3.99 5.01 5.55
N ILE A 82 -4.26 3.74 5.36
CA ILE A 82 -3.24 2.68 5.45
C ILE A 82 -3.33 1.84 4.18
N SER A 83 -2.18 1.58 3.58
CA SER A 83 -2.04 0.61 2.52
C SER A 83 -0.98 -0.42 2.88
N ILE A 84 -1.23 -1.68 2.53
CA ILE A 84 -0.32 -2.81 2.76
C ILE A 84 -0.18 -3.56 1.44
N ARG A 85 1.02 -4.08 1.18
CA ARG A 85 1.28 -5.06 0.12
C ARG A 85 2.15 -6.17 0.70
N GLY A 86 1.74 -7.41 0.52
CA GLY A 86 2.50 -8.49 1.13
C GLY A 86 2.05 -9.89 0.75
N GLU A 87 2.85 -10.83 1.22
CA GLU A 87 2.62 -12.25 1.07
C GLU A 87 1.55 -12.72 2.07
N VAL A 88 0.71 -13.63 1.61
CA VAL A 88 -0.34 -14.22 2.44
C VAL A 88 -0.12 -15.72 2.61
N LYS A 89 -0.55 -16.21 3.78
CA LYS A 89 -0.54 -17.62 4.12
C LYS A 89 -1.93 -18.04 4.58
N GLU A 90 -2.41 -19.17 4.10
CA GLU A 90 -3.60 -19.81 4.63
C GLU A 90 -3.29 -20.53 5.94
N LEU A 91 -4.10 -20.28 6.97
CA LEU A 91 -4.02 -20.91 8.29
C LEU A 91 -5.09 -21.99 8.49
N GLY A 92 -6.03 -22.13 7.54
CA GLY A 92 -7.15 -23.05 7.69
C GLY A 92 -8.17 -22.59 8.72
N ALA A 93 -8.76 -23.54 9.45
CA ALA A 93 -9.83 -23.28 10.41
C ALA A 93 -9.35 -22.95 11.83
N GLY A 94 -8.05 -23.01 12.10
CA GLY A 94 -7.51 -22.98 13.47
C GLY A 94 -7.83 -21.72 14.29
N LEU A 95 -8.10 -20.60 13.62
CA LEU A 95 -8.45 -19.34 14.27
C LEU A 95 -9.91 -18.91 14.05
N VAL A 96 -10.75 -19.76 13.46
CA VAL A 96 -12.14 -19.42 13.16
C VAL A 96 -12.91 -19.06 14.43
N ASP A 97 -12.75 -19.82 15.51
CA ASP A 97 -13.43 -19.55 16.77
C ASP A 97 -13.02 -18.18 17.33
N ARG A 98 -11.72 -17.84 17.36
CA ARG A 98 -11.25 -16.52 17.77
C ARG A 98 -11.79 -15.39 16.87
N VAL A 99 -11.88 -15.60 15.56
CA VAL A 99 -12.52 -14.65 14.64
C VAL A 99 -13.95 -14.36 15.03
N PHE A 100 -14.74 -15.37 15.37
CA PHE A 100 -16.14 -15.20 15.77
C PHE A 100 -16.31 -14.62 17.17
N GLU A 101 -15.38 -14.87 18.08
CA GLU A 101 -15.33 -14.25 19.40
C GLU A 101 -15.09 -12.75 19.32
N GLU A 102 -14.11 -12.33 18.52
CA GLU A 102 -13.76 -10.91 18.34
C GLU A 102 -14.71 -10.18 17.37
N ASN A 103 -15.45 -10.91 16.51
CA ASN A 103 -16.39 -10.36 15.53
C ASN A 103 -17.77 -11.05 15.63
N PRO A 104 -18.56 -10.80 16.69
CA PRO A 104 -19.80 -11.53 16.94
C PRO A 104 -20.86 -11.40 15.84
N TYR A 105 -20.87 -10.29 15.08
CA TYR A 105 -21.78 -10.08 13.95
C TYR A 105 -21.64 -11.14 12.85
N MET A 106 -20.49 -11.81 12.77
CA MET A 106 -20.28 -12.88 11.82
C MET A 106 -21.20 -14.09 12.05
N ALA A 107 -21.74 -14.26 13.28
CA ALA A 107 -22.71 -15.29 13.57
C ALA A 107 -24.09 -15.06 12.90
N GLU A 108 -24.39 -13.84 12.48
CA GLU A 108 -25.59 -13.55 11.68
C GLU A 108 -25.46 -14.11 10.24
N ILE A 109 -24.23 -14.20 9.73
CA ILE A 109 -23.93 -14.70 8.39
C ILE A 109 -23.67 -16.22 8.41
N TYR A 110 -22.98 -16.69 9.45
CA TYR A 110 -22.58 -18.10 9.64
C TYR A 110 -23.01 -18.58 11.03
N PRO A 111 -24.30 -18.92 11.21
CA PRO A 111 -24.89 -19.12 12.53
C PRO A 111 -24.44 -20.41 13.24
N ASP A 112 -24.06 -21.42 12.48
CA ASP A 112 -23.72 -22.74 13.01
C ASP A 112 -22.34 -23.23 12.54
N LYS A 113 -21.86 -24.31 13.15
CA LYS A 113 -20.55 -24.91 12.82
C LYS A 113 -20.48 -25.42 11.40
N GLU A 114 -21.58 -25.89 10.84
CA GLU A 114 -21.61 -26.45 9.48
C GLU A 114 -21.38 -25.34 8.44
N SER A 115 -22.07 -24.20 8.60
CA SER A 115 -21.88 -23.02 7.73
C SER A 115 -20.47 -22.48 7.81
N ARG A 116 -19.79 -22.57 8.97
CA ARG A 116 -18.40 -22.14 9.20
C ARG A 116 -17.35 -23.04 8.55
N MET A 117 -17.68 -24.29 8.18
CA MET A 117 -16.74 -25.21 7.52
C MET A 117 -16.21 -24.69 6.17
N ALA A 118 -16.96 -23.85 5.51
CA ALA A 118 -16.53 -23.22 4.25
C ALA A 118 -15.46 -22.13 4.45
N ILE A 119 -15.32 -21.62 5.69
CA ILE A 119 -14.42 -20.49 6.00
C ILE A 119 -12.99 -20.98 6.22
N THR A 120 -12.06 -20.18 5.75
CA THR A 120 -10.64 -20.32 6.06
C THR A 120 -10.05 -18.96 6.42
N VAL A 121 -9.08 -18.97 7.33
CA VAL A 121 -8.35 -17.78 7.77
C VAL A 121 -7.07 -17.64 6.95
N PHE A 122 -6.81 -16.43 6.48
CA PHE A 122 -5.54 -16.03 5.90
C PHE A 122 -4.87 -14.99 6.79
N CYS A 123 -3.55 -14.95 6.74
CA CYS A 123 -2.78 -13.87 7.36
C CYS A 123 -1.78 -13.27 6.37
N VAL A 124 -1.46 -12.00 6.58
CA VAL A 124 -0.31 -11.35 5.92
C VAL A 124 0.92 -11.67 6.74
N THR A 125 1.85 -12.43 6.17
CA THR A 125 3.05 -12.95 6.88
C THR A 125 4.26 -12.06 6.70
N ARG A 126 4.41 -11.46 5.52
CA ARG A 126 5.51 -10.57 5.15
C ARG A 126 4.98 -9.48 4.25
N GLY A 127 5.42 -8.25 4.46
CA GLY A 127 4.95 -7.17 3.63
C GLY A 127 5.49 -5.82 4.06
N ARG A 128 5.03 -4.82 3.33
CA ARG A 128 5.28 -3.42 3.64
C ARG A 128 3.97 -2.65 3.63
N GLY A 129 3.87 -1.71 4.53
CA GLY A 129 2.75 -0.79 4.62
C GLY A 129 3.18 0.66 4.56
N GLU A 130 2.21 1.49 4.31
CA GLU A 130 2.33 2.94 4.37
C GLU A 130 1.14 3.51 5.12
N TYR A 131 1.43 4.30 6.13
CA TYR A 131 0.48 5.11 6.88
C TYR A 131 0.55 6.55 6.37
N PHE A 132 -0.61 7.15 6.16
CA PHE A 132 -0.76 8.50 5.67
C PHE A 132 -1.80 9.25 6.49
N ASP A 133 -1.38 10.31 7.19
CA ASP A 133 -2.24 11.12 8.04
C ASP A 133 -2.44 12.52 7.43
N LEU A 134 -3.66 12.77 6.97
CA LEU A 134 -4.09 14.05 6.41
C LEU A 134 -4.58 15.04 7.47
N SER A 135 -4.76 14.58 8.72
CA SER A 135 -5.33 15.42 9.80
C SER A 135 -4.32 16.37 10.43
N VAL A 136 -3.04 16.19 10.13
CA VAL A 136 -1.93 17.00 10.66
C VAL A 136 -1.26 17.84 9.59
N LYS A 137 -0.59 18.94 10.01
CA LYS A 137 0.16 19.81 9.11
C LYS A 137 1.57 20.06 9.64
N PRO A 138 2.62 19.79 8.87
CA PRO A 138 2.58 19.11 7.56
C PRO A 138 2.00 17.70 7.70
N ILE A 139 1.44 17.14 6.63
CA ILE A 139 0.90 15.77 6.66
C ILE A 139 1.98 14.78 7.09
N THR A 140 1.55 13.68 7.69
CA THR A 140 2.49 12.60 8.06
C THR A 140 2.35 11.42 7.11
N ARG A 141 3.50 10.89 6.70
CA ARG A 141 3.63 9.69 5.88
C ARG A 141 4.72 8.81 6.44
N LYS A 142 4.39 7.57 6.81
CA LYS A 142 5.35 6.61 7.36
C LYS A 142 5.21 5.26 6.70
N GLY A 143 6.35 4.68 6.30
CA GLY A 143 6.44 3.28 5.92
C GLY A 143 6.65 2.40 7.15
N PHE A 144 6.09 1.19 7.12
CA PHE A 144 6.30 0.14 8.12
C PHE A 144 6.43 -1.22 7.44
N LEU A 145 6.97 -2.19 8.16
CA LEU A 145 7.22 -3.54 7.68
C LEU A 145 6.41 -4.55 8.49
N ILE A 146 5.98 -5.62 7.83
CA ILE A 146 5.31 -6.77 8.43
C ILE A 146 6.24 -7.98 8.28
N GLY A 147 6.54 -8.67 9.37
CA GLY A 147 7.46 -9.81 9.36
C GLY A 147 8.88 -9.44 8.89
N ASP A 148 9.57 -10.41 8.32
CA ASP A 148 10.96 -10.28 7.87
C ASP A 148 11.08 -9.71 6.46
N TRP A 149 10.28 -8.69 6.13
CA TRP A 149 10.40 -8.02 4.83
C TRP A 149 11.70 -7.24 4.75
N ASP A 150 12.43 -7.40 3.64
CA ASP A 150 13.68 -6.67 3.43
C ASP A 150 13.45 -5.16 3.47
N LYS A 151 14.30 -4.45 4.21
CA LYS A 151 14.31 -2.98 4.21
C LYS A 151 14.84 -2.49 2.87
N GLU A 152 13.95 -2.40 1.87
CA GLU A 152 14.27 -1.62 0.70
C GLU A 152 14.35 -0.13 1.07
N GLU A 153 15.31 0.59 0.50
CA GLU A 153 15.34 2.04 0.66
C GLU A 153 14.00 2.62 0.21
N ALA A 154 13.34 3.33 1.12
CA ALA A 154 12.07 3.97 0.81
C ALA A 154 12.24 4.85 -0.43
N GLY A 155 11.53 4.53 -1.51
CA GLY A 155 11.52 5.33 -2.72
C GLY A 155 11.10 6.77 -2.45
N GLY A 156 11.31 7.66 -3.40
CA GLY A 156 10.92 9.07 -3.27
C GLY A 156 11.94 10.03 -3.87
N TYR A 157 11.90 11.27 -3.42
CA TYR A 157 12.79 12.30 -3.88
C TYR A 157 13.92 12.56 -2.90
N PHE A 158 15.12 12.81 -3.44
CA PHE A 158 16.35 13.04 -2.69
C PHE A 158 17.11 14.21 -3.29
N ILE A 159 17.81 14.97 -2.46
CA ILE A 159 18.69 16.06 -2.93
C ILE A 159 20.12 15.58 -2.85
N THR A 160 20.81 15.64 -3.97
CA THR A 160 22.20 15.17 -4.12
C THR A 160 23.21 16.27 -3.80
N ARG A 161 24.49 15.92 -3.76
CA ARG A 161 25.60 16.87 -3.58
C ARG A 161 25.72 17.93 -4.69
N GLN A 162 24.97 17.82 -5.77
CA GLN A 162 24.89 18.85 -6.82
C GLN A 162 24.08 20.09 -6.38
N CYS A 163 23.39 20.02 -5.23
CA CYS A 163 22.65 21.14 -4.66
C CYS A 163 23.57 22.33 -4.41
N ARG A 164 23.13 23.51 -4.83
CA ARG A 164 23.84 24.79 -4.65
C ARG A 164 23.13 25.74 -3.66
N GLY A 165 22.10 25.26 -2.96
CA GLY A 165 21.39 26.07 -1.97
C GLY A 165 20.54 27.22 -2.55
N CYS A 166 20.15 27.16 -3.84
CA CYS A 166 19.45 28.27 -4.52
C CYS A 166 18.04 28.54 -4.03
N GLY A 167 17.40 27.60 -3.31
CA GLY A 167 16.07 27.79 -2.71
C GLY A 167 14.87 27.59 -3.63
N ASN A 168 15.03 27.39 -4.94
CA ASN A 168 13.90 27.26 -5.88
C ASN A 168 12.90 26.17 -5.49
N CYS A 169 13.38 25.04 -4.95
CA CYS A 169 12.54 23.92 -4.51
C CYS A 169 11.69 24.24 -3.27
N LEU A 170 12.11 25.20 -2.43
CA LEU A 170 11.41 25.55 -1.18
C LEU A 170 10.05 26.14 -1.48
N SER A 171 9.99 27.15 -2.36
CA SER A 171 8.75 27.85 -2.72
C SER A 171 7.75 26.98 -3.48
N LYS A 172 8.19 25.85 -4.02
CA LYS A 172 7.36 24.92 -4.79
C LYS A 172 6.91 23.69 -3.99
N CYS A 173 7.43 23.51 -2.76
CA CYS A 173 7.04 22.40 -1.91
C CYS A 173 5.72 22.69 -1.18
N PRO A 174 4.60 22.01 -1.50
CA PRO A 174 3.31 22.28 -0.87
C PRO A 174 3.24 21.87 0.60
N GLN A 175 4.18 21.03 1.05
CA GLN A 175 4.29 20.58 2.44
C GLN A 175 5.41 21.27 3.22
N THR A 176 6.16 22.20 2.58
CA THR A 176 7.31 22.86 3.19
C THR A 176 8.30 21.89 3.88
N CYS A 177 8.41 20.67 3.33
CA CYS A 177 9.17 19.59 3.91
C CYS A 177 10.65 19.52 3.44
N ILE A 178 11.23 20.66 3.03
CA ILE A 178 12.64 20.74 2.64
C ILE A 178 13.37 21.59 3.67
N THR A 179 14.32 21.01 4.39
CA THR A 179 15.16 21.71 5.35
C THR A 179 16.38 22.33 4.70
N THR A 180 16.75 23.52 5.18
CA THR A 180 17.88 24.32 4.67
C THR A 180 19.03 24.43 5.67
N ALA A 181 19.03 23.60 6.72
CA ALA A 181 20.03 23.65 7.77
C ALA A 181 21.48 23.52 7.25
N GLN A 182 21.63 22.86 6.09
CA GLN A 182 22.89 22.67 5.41
C GLN A 182 22.69 22.57 3.89
N VAL A 183 23.78 22.65 3.14
CA VAL A 183 23.81 22.33 1.70
C VAL A 183 24.63 21.06 1.54
N PRO A 184 24.09 20.03 0.87
CA PRO A 184 22.79 19.97 0.19
C PRO A 184 21.60 20.07 1.17
N PHE A 185 20.50 20.68 0.71
CA PHE A 185 19.22 20.66 1.41
C PHE A 185 18.71 19.24 1.56
N GLU A 186 17.80 19.00 2.50
CA GLU A 186 17.25 17.67 2.78
C GLU A 186 15.72 17.67 2.69
N ILE A 187 15.16 16.61 2.10
CA ILE A 187 13.71 16.38 2.07
C ILE A 187 13.32 15.52 3.27
N GLN A 188 12.48 16.07 4.14
CA GLN A 188 11.84 15.34 5.24
C GLN A 188 10.84 14.34 4.67
N LYS A 189 11.25 13.07 4.59
CA LYS A 189 10.51 12.00 3.89
C LYS A 189 9.14 11.76 4.50
N GLU A 190 9.02 11.92 5.81
CA GLU A 190 7.81 11.75 6.61
C GLU A 190 6.73 12.81 6.34
N HIS A 191 7.09 13.89 5.66
CA HIS A 191 6.16 14.96 5.27
C HIS A 191 6.05 15.11 3.75
N CYS A 192 6.83 14.35 3.00
CA CYS A 192 6.88 14.45 1.55
C CYS A 192 5.75 13.65 0.87
N ILE A 193 4.85 14.35 0.18
CA ILE A 193 3.77 13.74 -0.60
C ILE A 193 4.21 13.19 -1.96
N ARG A 194 5.50 13.24 -2.26
CA ARG A 194 6.09 12.78 -3.52
C ARG A 194 5.50 13.43 -4.79
N CYS A 195 5.11 14.72 -4.72
CA CYS A 195 4.51 15.44 -5.85
C CYS A 195 5.46 15.73 -7.01
N GLY A 196 6.78 15.75 -6.79
CA GLY A 196 7.78 15.96 -7.84
C GLY A 196 8.14 17.41 -8.12
N ASN A 197 7.42 18.41 -7.60
CA ASN A 197 7.65 19.82 -7.91
C ASN A 197 9.10 20.27 -7.67
N CYS A 198 9.76 19.74 -6.65
CA CYS A 198 11.16 20.07 -6.35
C CYS A 198 12.13 19.56 -7.44
N LEU A 199 11.82 18.45 -8.10
CA LEU A 199 12.57 17.90 -9.21
C LEU A 199 12.48 18.81 -10.44
N GLU A 200 11.25 19.22 -10.80
CA GLU A 200 10.97 20.01 -11.99
C GLU A 200 11.63 21.39 -11.97
N VAL A 201 11.76 22.00 -10.79
CA VAL A 201 12.27 23.39 -10.67
C VAL A 201 13.76 23.47 -10.35
N CYS A 202 14.44 22.33 -10.21
CA CYS A 202 15.86 22.34 -9.85
C CYS A 202 16.76 22.63 -11.04
N PRO A 203 17.38 23.83 -11.17
CA PRO A 203 18.19 24.19 -12.34
C PRO A 203 19.52 23.43 -12.40
N PHE A 204 19.91 22.79 -11.29
CA PHE A 204 21.17 22.04 -11.19
C PHE A 204 20.99 20.52 -11.32
N GLY A 205 19.75 20.04 -11.55
CA GLY A 205 19.46 18.60 -11.57
C GLY A 205 19.81 17.88 -10.26
N ALA A 206 19.87 18.63 -9.16
CA ALA A 206 20.28 18.09 -7.86
C ALA A 206 19.21 17.24 -7.18
N VAL A 207 17.94 17.37 -7.57
CA VAL A 207 16.86 16.54 -7.05
C VAL A 207 16.74 15.30 -7.94
N VAL A 208 16.72 14.12 -7.33
CA VAL A 208 16.58 12.84 -8.03
C VAL A 208 15.41 12.06 -7.45
N ARG A 209 14.73 11.28 -8.30
CA ARG A 209 13.73 10.29 -7.88
C ARG A 209 14.38 8.92 -7.83
N ARG A 210 14.17 8.21 -6.73
CA ARG A 210 14.45 6.78 -6.61
C ARG A 210 13.14 6.02 -6.49
N GLU A 211 13.04 4.91 -7.18
CA GLU A 211 11.92 3.98 -7.01
C GLU A 211 12.10 3.17 -5.72
N GLU A 212 11.04 2.51 -5.29
CA GLU A 212 11.05 1.68 -4.06
C GLU A 212 11.97 0.46 -4.17
N ASP A 213 12.39 0.08 -5.37
CA ASP A 213 13.35 -0.98 -5.67
C ASP A 213 14.81 -0.48 -5.85
N GLY A 214 15.09 0.75 -5.42
CA GLY A 214 16.41 1.37 -5.50
C GLY A 214 16.81 1.87 -6.90
N ARG A 215 16.00 1.60 -7.94
CA ARG A 215 16.28 2.07 -9.31
C ARG A 215 15.98 3.56 -9.46
N THR A 216 16.77 4.23 -10.28
CA THR A 216 16.51 5.63 -10.65
C THR A 216 15.56 5.69 -11.85
N ALA A 217 14.81 6.78 -11.97
CA ALA A 217 13.83 6.98 -13.05
C ALA A 217 14.41 6.80 -14.48
N GLY A 218 15.72 7.01 -14.67
CA GLY A 218 16.40 6.77 -15.94
C GLY A 218 16.52 5.30 -16.33
N GLN A 219 16.47 4.38 -15.37
CA GLN A 219 16.55 2.94 -15.63
C GLN A 219 15.20 2.37 -16.11
N TRP A 220 14.08 3.00 -15.74
CA TRP A 220 12.73 2.62 -16.19
C TRP A 220 12.51 2.89 -17.69
N ARG A 221 13.02 4.02 -18.21
CA ARG A 221 12.88 4.33 -19.64
C ARG A 221 13.52 3.26 -20.52
N LYS A 222 14.68 2.70 -20.07
CA LYS A 222 15.34 1.60 -20.78
C LYS A 222 14.57 0.28 -20.66
N ALA A 223 13.97 -0.01 -19.52
CA ALA A 223 13.15 -1.21 -19.32
C ALA A 223 11.81 -1.12 -20.09
N GLY A 224 11.14 0.03 -20.11
CA GLY A 224 9.93 0.28 -20.89
C GLY A 224 10.17 0.14 -22.39
N GLN A 225 11.25 0.72 -22.89
CA GLN A 225 11.62 0.59 -24.30
C GLN A 225 12.01 -0.84 -24.70
N ALA A 226 12.56 -1.63 -23.76
CA ALA A 226 12.82 -3.05 -23.99
C ALA A 226 11.53 -3.88 -24.00
N ALA A 227 10.55 -3.55 -23.14
CA ALA A 227 9.25 -4.20 -23.10
C ALA A 227 8.41 -3.87 -24.36
N GLU A 228 8.40 -2.62 -24.83
CA GLU A 228 7.74 -2.21 -26.09
C GLU A 228 8.33 -2.93 -27.31
N LYS A 229 9.63 -3.22 -27.32
CA LYS A 229 10.24 -4.01 -28.38
C LYS A 229 9.88 -5.49 -28.33
N MET A 230 9.46 -6.01 -27.18
CA MET A 230 9.02 -7.42 -27.04
C MET A 230 7.52 -7.60 -27.27
N THR A 231 6.72 -6.54 -27.24
CA THR A 231 5.26 -6.56 -27.52
C THR A 231 4.90 -6.00 -28.89
N GLY A 232 5.81 -6.07 -29.86
CA GLY A 232 5.48 -5.83 -31.26
C GLY A 232 4.31 -6.72 -31.69
N ASP A 233 3.22 -6.07 -32.14
CA ASP A 233 1.95 -6.62 -32.61
C ASP A 233 0.89 -6.92 -31.54
N VAL A 234 0.35 -5.84 -30.96
CA VAL A 234 -1.05 -5.85 -30.54
C VAL A 234 -1.88 -5.35 -31.73
N PRO A 235 -2.71 -6.19 -32.36
CA PRO A 235 -3.60 -5.72 -33.42
C PRO A 235 -4.58 -4.69 -32.87
N PRO A 236 -4.96 -3.67 -33.69
CA PRO A 236 -5.92 -2.67 -33.26
C PRO A 236 -7.25 -3.36 -32.87
N LEU A 237 -7.77 -3.01 -31.70
CA LEU A 237 -9.12 -3.40 -31.30
C LEU A 237 -10.09 -2.97 -32.39
N GLY A 238 -10.62 -3.95 -33.11
CA GLY A 238 -11.59 -3.76 -34.17
C GLY A 238 -12.80 -2.99 -33.64
N GLY A 239 -13.02 -1.80 -34.16
CA GLY A 239 -14.26 -1.09 -33.98
C GLY A 239 -15.39 -1.88 -34.68
N GLY A 240 -16.46 -2.14 -33.95
CA GLY A 240 -17.65 -2.80 -34.51
C GLY A 240 -18.81 -2.83 -33.53
N GLY A 241 -19.75 -1.94 -33.77
CA GLY A 241 -21.14 -2.24 -33.67
C GLY A 241 -21.87 -1.99 -32.34
N GLY A 242 -22.59 -0.93 -32.35
CA GLY A 242 -23.74 -0.50 -31.61
C GLY A 242 -24.67 -1.55 -31.01
N TRP A 243 -25.15 -1.20 -29.88
CA TRP A 243 -26.51 -1.08 -29.32
C TRP A 243 -26.39 -0.53 -27.93
#